data_3648c0c18691e1b44c5c44209f5920db
#
_entry.id   3648c0c18691e1b44c5c44209f5920db
#
_cell.length_a   1.000
_cell.length_b   1.000
_cell.length_c   1.000
_cell.angle_alpha   90.00
_cell.angle_beta   90.00
_cell.angle_gamma   90.00
#
_symmetry.space_group_name_H-M   'P 1'
#
loop_
_entity.id
_entity.type
_entity.pdbx_description
1 polymer ?
#
loop_
_entity_poly.entity_id
_entity_poly.type
_entity_poly.pdbx_seq_one_letter_code
_entity_poly.pdbx_strand_id
1 'polypeptide(L)'
;MKPTIGSLIITLAVGAVLGVMAGHIIAAQQESERRTVLLTTDLGGIEGYELRMWRTDIGPGVVGAKHYHPGTECIYVLEGALTLEKEGEAPAHLKAGDGHCVPPRKVLVPRNASNTEPYKSLVVMIAPKGQPLTYPME
;
A
#
# COMPACT_ATOMS: atom_id res chain seq x y z
N MET A 1 -55.72 -10.91 13.12
CA MET A 1 -54.81 -10.48 14.19
C MET A 1 -54.05 -9.24 13.68
N LYS A 2 -54.25 -8.08 14.36
CA LYS A 2 -53.49 -6.86 14.01
C LYS A 2 -52.08 -7.00 14.63
N PRO A 3 -50.99 -6.78 13.87
CA PRO A 3 -49.64 -6.79 14.46
C PRO A 3 -49.54 -5.64 15.49
N THR A 4 -49.03 -5.93 16.66
CA THR A 4 -48.81 -4.95 17.72
C THR A 4 -47.62 -4.05 17.33
N ILE A 5 -47.72 -2.75 17.61
CA ILE A 5 -46.75 -1.70 17.31
C ILE A 5 -45.32 -2.06 17.81
N GLY A 6 -45.23 -2.86 18.90
CA GLY A 6 -43.96 -3.32 19.46
C GLY A 6 -43.14 -4.25 18.57
N SER A 7 -43.78 -5.12 17.76
CA SER A 7 -43.08 -6.02 16.84
C SER A 7 -42.43 -5.26 15.66
N LEU A 8 -43.05 -4.18 15.23
CA LEU A 8 -42.52 -3.37 14.09
C LEU A 8 -41.27 -2.57 14.49
N ILE A 9 -41.24 -2.05 15.72
CA ILE A 9 -40.08 -1.27 16.24
C ILE A 9 -38.82 -2.16 16.44
N ILE A 10 -39.02 -3.38 16.91
CA ILE A 10 -37.91 -4.31 17.13
C ILE A 10 -37.27 -4.73 15.79
N THR A 11 -38.11 -4.95 14.75
CA THR A 11 -37.60 -5.34 13.42
C THR A 11 -36.80 -4.20 12.75
N LEU A 12 -37.24 -2.95 12.93
CA LEU A 12 -36.53 -1.78 12.43
C LEU A 12 -35.20 -1.53 13.17
N ALA A 13 -35.13 -1.74 14.50
CA ALA A 13 -33.95 -1.55 15.30
C ALA A 13 -32.87 -2.58 14.96
N VAL A 14 -33.22 -3.85 14.75
CA VAL A 14 -32.30 -4.92 14.37
C VAL A 14 -31.74 -4.67 12.96
N GLY A 15 -32.55 -4.24 12.02
CA GLY A 15 -32.12 -3.90 10.67
C GLY A 15 -31.12 -2.72 10.64
N ALA A 16 -31.36 -1.69 11.45
CA ALA A 16 -30.46 -0.53 11.55
C ALA A 16 -29.09 -0.89 12.17
N VAL A 17 -29.09 -1.74 13.22
CA VAL A 17 -27.85 -2.18 13.88
C VAL A 17 -27.02 -3.06 12.93
N LEU A 18 -27.63 -3.97 12.19
CA LEU A 18 -26.91 -4.82 11.23
C LEU A 18 -26.37 -3.99 10.05
N GLY A 19 -27.09 -2.98 9.59
CA GLY A 19 -26.65 -2.08 8.53
C GLY A 19 -25.45 -1.24 8.93
N VAL A 20 -25.43 -0.72 10.17
CA VAL A 20 -24.31 0.06 10.71
C VAL A 20 -23.07 -0.82 10.91
N MET A 21 -23.22 -2.04 11.42
CA MET A 21 -22.09 -2.97 11.59
C MET A 21 -21.51 -3.40 10.25
N ALA A 22 -22.33 -3.67 9.24
CA ALA A 22 -21.85 -4.00 7.89
C ALA A 22 -21.09 -2.81 7.25
N GLY A 23 -21.56 -1.59 7.45
CA GLY A 23 -20.87 -0.38 6.98
C GLY A 23 -19.50 -0.17 7.64
N HIS A 24 -19.38 -0.46 8.93
CA HIS A 24 -18.09 -0.37 9.66
C HIS A 24 -17.11 -1.46 9.25
N ILE A 25 -17.57 -2.68 8.95
CA ILE A 25 -16.73 -3.77 8.46
C ILE A 25 -16.19 -3.43 7.06
N ILE A 26 -17.00 -2.88 6.19
CA ILE A 26 -16.56 -2.48 4.83
C ILE A 26 -15.56 -1.31 4.90
N ALA A 27 -15.75 -0.33 5.78
CA ALA A 27 -14.82 0.78 5.97
C ALA A 27 -13.47 0.35 6.58
N ALA A 28 -13.45 -0.68 7.43
CA ALA A 28 -12.21 -1.22 8.02
C ALA A 28 -11.37 -2.06 7.04
N GLN A 29 -11.94 -2.53 5.93
CA GLN A 29 -11.24 -3.34 4.94
C GLN A 29 -10.53 -2.52 3.83
N GLN A 30 -10.66 -1.22 3.83
CA GLN A 30 -10.03 -0.33 2.86
C GLN A 30 -8.81 0.38 3.45
N GLU A 31 -7.92 -0.36 4.14
CA GLU A 31 -6.57 0.12 4.38
C GLU A 31 -5.78 -0.01 3.08
N SER A 32 -5.84 1.06 2.29
CA SER A 32 -5.10 1.28 1.07
C SER A 32 -3.59 1.28 1.33
N GLU A 33 -2.80 1.11 0.26
CA GLU A 33 -1.37 1.43 0.30
C GLU A 33 -1.16 2.88 0.75
N ARG A 34 -0.33 3.09 1.79
CA ARG A 34 0.03 4.41 2.31
C ARG A 34 1.53 4.60 2.27
N ARG A 35 1.97 5.74 1.75
CA ARG A 35 3.38 6.17 1.74
C ARG A 35 3.55 7.41 2.62
N THR A 36 4.51 7.35 3.54
CA THR A 36 4.86 8.46 4.42
C THR A 36 6.30 8.86 4.17
N VAL A 37 6.51 10.04 3.54
CA VAL A 37 7.85 10.57 3.29
C VAL A 37 8.50 10.93 4.62
N LEU A 38 9.70 10.40 4.85
CA LEU A 38 10.49 10.59 6.07
C LEU A 38 11.62 11.60 5.86
N LEU A 39 12.22 11.59 4.66
CA LEU A 39 13.38 12.41 4.34
C LEU A 39 13.40 12.70 2.83
N THR A 40 13.76 13.93 2.49
CA THR A 40 14.20 14.32 1.14
C THR A 40 15.43 15.19 1.32
N THR A 41 16.52 14.84 0.65
CA THR A 41 17.78 15.60 0.74
C THR A 41 18.52 15.56 -0.60
N ASP A 42 19.33 16.56 -0.86
CA ASP A 42 20.24 16.56 -2.01
C ASP A 42 21.24 15.42 -1.88
N LEU A 43 21.54 14.78 -3.01
CA LEU A 43 22.57 13.74 -3.05
C LEU A 43 23.95 14.42 -3.13
N GLY A 44 24.70 14.40 -2.02
CA GLY A 44 26.02 15.00 -1.96
C GLY A 44 26.96 14.47 -3.02
N GLY A 45 27.61 15.37 -3.77
CA GLY A 45 28.56 15.01 -4.84
C GLY A 45 27.93 14.67 -6.20
N ILE A 46 26.60 14.64 -6.33
CA ILE A 46 25.89 14.43 -7.61
C ILE A 46 24.84 15.53 -7.79
N GLU A 47 25.22 16.54 -8.56
CA GLU A 47 24.32 17.68 -8.85
C GLU A 47 23.06 17.23 -9.60
N GLY A 48 21.92 17.82 -9.27
CA GLY A 48 20.64 17.55 -9.94
C GLY A 48 19.94 16.28 -9.44
N TYR A 49 20.48 15.58 -8.46
CA TYR A 49 19.88 14.38 -7.86
C TYR A 49 19.52 14.59 -6.39
N GLU A 50 18.52 13.85 -5.95
CA GLU A 50 18.09 13.81 -4.56
C GLU A 50 17.90 12.36 -4.08
N LEU A 51 18.04 12.16 -2.77
CA LEU A 51 17.67 10.95 -2.07
C LEU A 51 16.34 11.21 -1.36
N ARG A 52 15.40 10.31 -1.55
CA ARG A 52 14.12 10.26 -0.81
C ARG A 52 14.02 8.97 -0.04
N MET A 53 13.53 9.09 1.18
CA MET A 53 13.23 7.96 2.05
C MET A 53 11.78 8.04 2.49
N TRP A 54 11.05 6.94 2.40
CA TRP A 54 9.67 6.85 2.88
C TRP A 54 9.37 5.48 3.46
N ARG A 55 8.34 5.44 4.29
CA ARG A 55 7.73 4.20 4.75
C ARG A 55 6.53 3.88 3.88
N THR A 56 6.39 2.61 3.50
CA THR A 56 5.20 2.08 2.84
C THR A 56 4.49 1.13 3.81
N ASP A 57 3.20 1.34 3.98
CA ASP A 57 2.28 0.47 4.71
C ASP A 57 1.25 -0.06 3.71
N ILE A 58 1.05 -1.40 3.64
CA ILE A 58 0.05 -2.04 2.76
C ILE A 58 -0.81 -2.97 3.62
N GLY A 59 -2.11 -2.73 3.64
CA GLY A 59 -3.06 -3.55 4.39
C GLY A 59 -3.14 -5.00 3.89
N PRO A 60 -3.71 -5.91 4.69
CA PRO A 60 -3.91 -7.31 4.29
C PRO A 60 -4.72 -7.44 3.00
N GLY A 61 -4.26 -8.28 2.07
CA GLY A 61 -4.92 -8.54 0.79
C GLY A 61 -4.89 -7.40 -0.22
N VAL A 62 -4.28 -6.27 0.12
CA VAL A 62 -4.23 -5.09 -0.76
C VAL A 62 -3.23 -5.30 -1.90
N VAL A 63 -3.66 -4.92 -3.08
CA VAL A 63 -2.83 -4.82 -4.30
C VAL A 63 -2.66 -3.34 -4.60
N GLY A 64 -1.43 -2.87 -4.63
CA GLY A 64 -1.12 -1.49 -5.01
C GLY A 64 -1.32 -1.21 -6.49
N ALA A 65 -1.37 0.06 -6.85
CA ALA A 65 -1.52 0.47 -8.23
C ALA A 65 -0.28 0.11 -9.07
N LYS A 66 -0.49 -0.24 -10.33
CA LYS A 66 0.58 -0.41 -11.31
C LYS A 66 1.28 0.92 -11.54
N HIS A 67 2.61 0.96 -11.41
CA HIS A 67 3.39 2.18 -11.55
C HIS A 67 4.87 1.90 -11.83
N TYR A 68 5.64 2.97 -12.07
CA TYR A 68 7.11 2.95 -12.04
C TYR A 68 7.66 4.13 -11.25
N HIS A 69 8.94 4.06 -10.87
CA HIS A 69 9.67 5.13 -10.20
C HIS A 69 10.67 5.82 -11.15
N PRO A 70 10.90 7.14 -11.03
CA PRO A 70 11.85 7.87 -11.89
C PRO A 70 13.32 7.54 -11.62
N GLY A 71 13.62 6.96 -10.47
CA GLY A 71 14.95 6.61 -10.01
C GLY A 71 15.11 5.17 -9.60
N THR A 72 16.31 4.78 -9.21
CA THR A 72 16.56 3.49 -8.56
C THR A 72 15.94 3.52 -7.17
N GLU A 73 15.02 2.59 -6.90
CA GLU A 73 14.45 2.41 -5.57
C GLU A 73 15.00 1.14 -4.92
N CYS A 74 15.27 1.19 -3.62
CA CYS A 74 15.62 0.03 -2.82
C CYS A 74 14.65 -0.10 -1.65
N ILE A 75 14.08 -1.28 -1.50
CA ILE A 75 13.09 -1.65 -0.49
C ILE A 75 13.80 -2.49 0.58
N TYR A 76 13.55 -2.19 1.85
CA TYR A 76 13.87 -3.07 2.97
C TYR A 76 12.60 -3.41 3.72
N VAL A 77 12.26 -4.70 3.81
CA VAL A 77 11.04 -5.17 4.44
C VAL A 77 11.19 -5.17 5.96
N LEU A 78 10.32 -4.40 6.64
CA LEU A 78 10.31 -4.28 8.11
C LEU A 78 9.38 -5.31 8.74
N GLU A 79 8.21 -5.57 8.10
CA GLU A 79 7.15 -6.42 8.66
C GLU A 79 6.34 -7.05 7.52
N GLY A 80 5.91 -8.29 7.72
CA GLY A 80 5.08 -9.01 6.75
C GLY A 80 5.85 -9.51 5.53
N ALA A 81 5.14 -9.62 4.40
CA ALA A 81 5.70 -10.10 3.15
C ALA A 81 5.10 -9.37 1.93
N LEU A 82 5.90 -9.15 0.90
CA LEU A 82 5.54 -8.51 -0.34
C LEU A 82 5.74 -9.46 -1.52
N THR A 83 4.78 -9.53 -2.42
CA THR A 83 4.99 -9.99 -3.79
C THR A 83 5.12 -8.76 -4.68
N LEU A 84 6.27 -8.60 -5.31
CA LEU A 84 6.53 -7.51 -6.24
C LEU A 84 6.53 -8.07 -7.67
N GLU A 85 5.42 -7.84 -8.37
CA GLU A 85 5.29 -8.20 -9.78
C GLU A 85 6.02 -7.15 -10.61
N LYS A 86 6.92 -7.58 -11.49
CA LYS A 86 7.71 -6.71 -12.37
C LYS A 86 7.49 -7.10 -13.82
N GLU A 87 7.21 -6.12 -14.66
CA GLU A 87 6.96 -6.38 -16.07
C GLU A 87 8.16 -7.08 -16.74
N GLY A 88 7.89 -8.23 -17.40
CA GLY A 88 8.90 -9.02 -18.10
C GLY A 88 9.82 -9.86 -17.22
N GLU A 89 9.54 -9.98 -15.92
CA GLU A 89 10.34 -10.76 -14.96
C GLU A 89 9.45 -11.66 -14.10
N ALA A 90 10.06 -12.66 -13.49
CA ALA A 90 9.39 -13.44 -12.44
C ALA A 90 9.13 -12.52 -11.22
N PRO A 91 7.99 -12.70 -10.53
CA PRO A 91 7.71 -11.95 -9.30
C PRO A 91 8.81 -12.14 -8.25
N ALA A 92 9.18 -11.06 -7.55
CA ALA A 92 10.02 -11.14 -6.37
C ALA A 92 9.14 -11.35 -5.12
N HIS A 93 9.51 -12.32 -4.29
CA HIS A 93 8.84 -12.60 -3.00
C HIS A 93 9.79 -12.19 -1.88
N LEU A 94 9.39 -11.17 -1.12
CA LEU A 94 10.21 -10.56 -0.08
C LEU A 94 9.51 -10.74 1.27
N LYS A 95 10.26 -11.06 2.32
CA LYS A 95 9.79 -11.15 3.71
C LYS A 95 10.59 -10.21 4.61
N ALA A 96 10.17 -10.04 5.84
CA ALA A 96 10.87 -9.22 6.82
C ALA A 96 12.37 -9.57 6.89
N GLY A 97 13.21 -8.53 6.80
CA GLY A 97 14.66 -8.62 6.72
C GLY A 97 15.25 -8.68 5.30
N ASP A 98 14.42 -8.89 4.27
CA ASP A 98 14.90 -8.91 2.88
C ASP A 98 15.05 -7.50 2.33
N GLY A 99 16.06 -7.33 1.47
CA GLY A 99 16.28 -6.13 0.66
C GLY A 99 16.15 -6.42 -0.83
N HIS A 100 15.61 -5.46 -1.59
CA HIS A 100 15.47 -5.58 -3.04
C HIS A 100 15.55 -4.20 -3.70
N CYS A 101 16.30 -4.10 -4.80
CA CYS A 101 16.35 -2.86 -5.57
C CYS A 101 15.71 -3.03 -6.94
N VAL A 102 15.02 -1.98 -7.39
CA VAL A 102 14.35 -1.89 -8.68
C VAL A 102 14.99 -0.76 -9.49
N PRO A 103 15.41 -1.00 -10.74
CA PRO A 103 15.99 0.04 -11.59
C PRO A 103 14.93 1.09 -11.99
N PRO A 104 15.38 2.29 -12.44
CA PRO A 104 14.48 3.32 -12.92
C PRO A 104 13.55 2.83 -14.03
N ARG A 105 12.31 3.32 -14.02
CA ARG A 105 11.28 3.06 -15.04
C ARG A 105 10.83 1.60 -15.18
N LYS A 106 11.23 0.72 -14.29
CA LYS A 106 10.68 -0.64 -14.24
C LYS A 106 9.25 -0.60 -13.75
N VAL A 107 8.33 -1.05 -14.58
CA VAL A 107 6.91 -1.13 -14.23
C VAL A 107 6.70 -2.26 -13.24
N LEU A 108 5.99 -1.98 -12.17
CA LEU A 108 5.75 -2.89 -11.06
C LEU A 108 4.34 -2.78 -10.48
N VAL A 109 3.89 -3.85 -9.82
CA VAL A 109 2.68 -3.91 -9.00
C VAL A 109 3.06 -4.51 -7.65
N PRO A 110 3.02 -3.74 -6.55
CA PRO A 110 3.23 -4.28 -5.21
C PRO A 110 1.96 -4.95 -4.69
N ARG A 111 2.11 -6.10 -4.05
CA ARG A 111 1.02 -6.84 -3.43
C ARG A 111 1.42 -7.29 -2.03
N ASN A 112 0.63 -6.98 -1.02
CA ASN A 112 0.78 -7.66 0.27
C ASN A 112 0.53 -9.16 0.06
N ALA A 113 1.51 -9.99 0.39
CA ALA A 113 1.43 -11.44 0.19
C ALA A 113 0.49 -12.14 1.19
N SER A 114 0.06 -11.43 2.26
CA SER A 114 -0.84 -11.94 3.30
C SER A 114 -2.23 -11.31 3.19
N ASN A 115 -3.26 -12.12 3.43
CA ASN A 115 -4.65 -11.65 3.56
C ASN A 115 -5.03 -11.31 5.01
N THR A 116 -4.14 -11.52 5.97
CA THR A 116 -4.41 -11.34 7.41
C THR A 116 -3.42 -10.44 8.11
N GLU A 117 -2.18 -10.34 7.63
CA GLU A 117 -1.11 -9.58 8.25
C GLU A 117 -0.77 -8.33 7.43
N PRO A 118 -0.45 -7.20 8.07
CA PRO A 118 0.01 -6.00 7.38
C PRO A 118 1.42 -6.18 6.82
N TYR A 119 1.75 -5.39 5.80
CA TYR A 119 3.10 -5.25 5.27
C TYR A 119 3.64 -3.86 5.58
N LYS A 120 4.92 -3.77 5.97
CA LYS A 120 5.63 -2.50 6.14
C LYS A 120 7.04 -2.58 5.58
N SER A 121 7.46 -1.52 4.92
CA SER A 121 8.84 -1.38 4.42
C SER A 121 9.37 0.03 4.59
N LEU A 122 10.70 0.11 4.63
CA LEU A 122 11.45 1.32 4.40
C LEU A 122 11.93 1.32 2.95
N VAL A 123 11.73 2.42 2.25
CA VAL A 123 12.13 2.56 0.85
C VAL A 123 13.03 3.76 0.68
N VAL A 124 14.10 3.59 -0.07
CA VAL A 124 15.03 4.66 -0.45
C VAL A 124 15.10 4.73 -1.96
N MET A 125 15.00 5.93 -2.51
CA MET A 125 15.14 6.19 -3.94
C MET A 125 16.13 7.30 -4.21
N ILE A 126 16.98 7.09 -5.21
CA ILE A 126 17.83 8.14 -5.80
C ILE A 126 17.26 8.47 -7.16
N ALA A 127 16.85 9.72 -7.35
CA ALA A 127 16.22 10.19 -8.59
C ALA A 127 16.63 11.62 -8.93
N PRO A 128 16.44 12.07 -10.18
CA PRO A 128 16.54 13.48 -10.53
C PRO A 128 15.60 14.32 -9.67
N LYS A 129 16.04 15.50 -9.25
CA LYS A 129 15.26 16.42 -8.41
C LYS A 129 13.93 16.83 -9.07
N GLY A 130 12.92 17.04 -8.23
CA GLY A 130 11.63 17.58 -8.66
C GLY A 130 10.72 16.57 -9.36
N GLN A 131 11.12 15.31 -9.47
CA GLN A 131 10.26 14.27 -10.04
C GLN A 131 9.23 13.79 -9.01
N PRO A 132 8.01 13.36 -9.44
CA PRO A 132 7.08 12.69 -8.53
C PRO A 132 7.69 11.39 -7.99
N LEU A 133 7.16 10.89 -6.85
CA LEU A 133 7.60 9.60 -6.30
C LEU A 133 7.30 8.44 -7.25
N THR A 134 6.15 8.48 -7.91
CA THR A 134 5.67 7.43 -8.80
C THR A 134 5.01 8.01 -10.04
N TYR A 135 5.06 7.26 -11.11
CA TYR A 135 4.29 7.47 -12.33
C TYR A 135 3.27 6.34 -12.47
N PRO A 136 1.96 6.62 -12.29
CA PRO A 136 0.94 5.59 -12.45
C PRO A 136 0.87 5.11 -13.91
N MET A 137 0.52 3.83 -14.08
CA MET A 137 0.32 3.18 -15.38
C MET A 137 -1.10 2.63 -15.45
N GLU A 138 -1.70 2.67 -16.63
CA GLU A 138 -2.99 2.05 -16.92
C GLU A 138 -2.89 0.53 -17.12
#